data_93731638fe72f94438afb691003f39db
#
_entry.id   93731638fe72f94438afb691003f39db
#
_cell.length_a   1.000
_cell.length_b   1.000
_cell.length_c   1.000
_cell.angle_alpha   90.00
_cell.angle_beta   90.00
_cell.angle_gamma   90.00
#
_symmetry.space_group_name_H-M   'P 1'
#
loop_
_entity.id
_entity.type
_entity.pdbx_description
1 polymer ?
#
loop_
_entity_poly.entity_id
_entity_poly.type
_entity_poly.pdbx_seq_one_letter_code
_entity_poly.pdbx_strand_id
1 'polypeptide(L)'
;MEKLNIAVVSSDEEYSRALCVSLLHACRQLQISTYTSRKFLHEWSEYDGLDAFYTHFDLILWAGEEIGSSYGDNIVYLADKASLVNMDYENHKFALYKYSSASDLVSGMFDIYSHLTGRHMPLVKRDGIRVFAFASYCGGSGCTTLARAVSQDFSRFYGKRVLYLSLEDIDSMGEFIQVTEGTRSAGEFLYHLLGRKEMPFLDSYLAKDDFGVRSFAPAKAGNPLNGLSREDMQELLSALMDTGEFDVITVDISTCLTEAALAVIEPADRLCLIARSPYPGFRENNYMKQMTGWDEQIRNKILRIENMAPEAGESDPQHLKVRRSMAGAEGYGTASLEGNFGIDISYVTAELITVLK
;
A
#
# COMPACT_ATOMS: atom_id res chain seq x y z
N MET A 1 -14.01 -11.22 12.15
CA MET A 1 -13.06 -10.08 12.18
C MET A 1 -13.43 -9.20 13.35
N GLU A 2 -12.50 -8.93 14.23
CA GLU A 2 -12.68 -8.00 15.35
C GLU A 2 -12.83 -6.59 14.78
N LYS A 3 -13.85 -5.85 15.22
CA LYS A 3 -14.10 -4.48 14.78
C LYS A 3 -13.70 -3.54 15.91
N LEU A 4 -13.05 -2.44 15.56
CA LEU A 4 -12.75 -1.35 16.48
C LEU A 4 -14.01 -0.50 16.67
N ASN A 5 -14.51 -0.42 17.89
CA ASN A 5 -15.73 0.31 18.24
C ASN A 5 -15.38 1.74 18.66
N ILE A 6 -15.79 2.71 17.87
CA ILE A 6 -15.39 4.12 18.01
C ILE A 6 -16.60 5.01 18.24
N ALA A 7 -16.48 5.95 19.19
CA ALA A 7 -17.38 7.08 19.30
C ALA A 7 -16.78 8.32 18.65
N VAL A 8 -17.56 9.07 17.89
CA VAL A 8 -17.23 10.42 17.43
C VAL A 8 -18.14 11.40 18.13
N VAL A 9 -17.54 12.27 18.93
CA VAL A 9 -18.26 13.31 19.68
C VAL A 9 -17.90 14.68 19.13
N SER A 10 -18.90 15.43 18.64
CA SER A 10 -18.70 16.78 18.09
C SER A 10 -19.97 17.61 18.22
N SER A 11 -19.82 18.91 18.37
CA SER A 11 -20.94 19.86 18.27
C SER A 11 -21.39 20.10 16.83
N ASP A 12 -20.55 19.76 15.85
CA ASP A 12 -20.79 19.90 14.41
C ASP A 12 -21.26 18.57 13.81
N GLU A 13 -22.58 18.46 13.56
CA GLU A 13 -23.19 17.26 13.00
C GLU A 13 -22.76 16.99 11.55
N GLU A 14 -22.57 18.04 10.75
CA GLU A 14 -22.15 17.90 9.35
C GLU A 14 -20.71 17.35 9.27
N TYR A 15 -19.82 17.92 10.07
CA TYR A 15 -18.46 17.41 10.21
C TYR A 15 -18.43 15.96 10.68
N SER A 16 -19.18 15.61 11.73
CA SER A 16 -19.23 14.25 12.26
C SER A 16 -19.69 13.26 11.20
N ARG A 17 -20.71 13.61 10.43
CA ARG A 17 -21.23 12.76 9.36
C ARG A 17 -20.21 12.58 8.24
N ALA A 18 -19.58 13.67 7.80
CA ALA A 18 -18.55 13.63 6.77
C ALA A 18 -17.33 12.81 7.22
N LEU A 19 -16.89 13.00 8.46
CA LEU A 19 -15.79 12.23 9.06
C LEU A 19 -16.11 10.74 9.11
N CYS A 20 -17.30 10.37 9.61
CA CYS A 20 -17.71 8.96 9.68
C CYS A 20 -17.74 8.28 8.31
N VAL A 21 -18.30 8.94 7.29
CA VAL A 21 -18.30 8.43 5.94
C VAL A 21 -16.87 8.22 5.43
N SER A 22 -16.01 9.20 5.64
CA SER A 22 -14.60 9.12 5.22
C SER A 22 -13.83 8.02 5.94
N LEU A 23 -14.00 7.87 7.25
CA LEU A 23 -13.35 6.81 8.04
C LEU A 23 -13.86 5.41 7.65
N LEU A 24 -15.17 5.22 7.45
CA LEU A 24 -15.73 3.94 7.00
C LEU A 24 -15.30 3.57 5.58
N HIS A 25 -15.12 4.56 4.70
CA HIS A 25 -14.51 4.34 3.39
C HIS A 25 -13.03 3.96 3.48
N ALA A 26 -12.31 4.55 4.45
CA ALA A 26 -10.91 4.28 4.67
C ALA A 26 -10.67 2.92 5.33
N CYS A 27 -11.57 2.48 6.23
CA CYS A 27 -11.38 1.23 6.98
C CYS A 27 -12.72 0.57 7.34
N ARG A 28 -12.94 -0.65 6.84
CA ARG A 28 -14.17 -1.44 7.13
C ARG A 28 -14.16 -2.13 8.49
N GLN A 29 -13.05 -2.12 9.18
CA GLN A 29 -12.95 -2.70 10.53
C GLN A 29 -13.47 -1.74 11.61
N LEU A 30 -13.90 -0.54 11.24
CA LEU A 30 -14.47 0.41 12.17
C LEU A 30 -15.96 0.17 12.34
N GLN A 31 -16.40 0.29 13.59
CA GLN A 31 -17.81 0.47 13.95
C GLN A 31 -17.91 1.83 14.62
N ILE A 32 -18.67 2.76 14.02
CA ILE A 32 -18.66 4.16 14.45
C ILE A 32 -20.04 4.56 14.93
N SER A 33 -20.09 5.14 16.12
CA SER A 33 -21.26 5.79 16.69
C SER A 33 -21.01 7.30 16.80
N THR A 34 -21.98 8.14 16.44
CA THR A 34 -21.85 9.60 16.50
C THR A 34 -22.71 10.17 17.58
N TYR A 35 -22.14 11.11 18.35
CA TYR A 35 -22.82 11.83 19.40
C TYR A 35 -22.62 13.35 19.21
N THR A 36 -23.71 14.10 19.33
CA THR A 36 -23.57 15.55 19.53
C THR A 36 -23.28 15.81 21.00
N SER A 37 -22.55 16.88 21.32
CA SER A 37 -22.19 17.21 22.69
C SER A 37 -23.40 17.35 23.63
N ARG A 38 -24.55 17.82 23.12
CA ARG A 38 -25.81 17.94 23.89
C ARG A 38 -26.50 16.57 24.09
N LYS A 39 -26.55 15.75 23.05
CA LYS A 39 -27.15 14.41 23.06
C LYS A 39 -26.36 13.46 23.93
N PHE A 40 -25.04 13.59 23.89
CA PHE A 40 -24.11 12.86 24.72
C PHE A 40 -24.37 13.05 26.22
N LEU A 41 -24.42 14.30 26.67
CA LEU A 41 -24.66 14.62 28.09
C LEU A 41 -26.03 14.12 28.58
N HIS A 42 -27.06 14.08 27.70
CA HIS A 42 -28.41 13.68 28.08
C HIS A 42 -28.57 12.14 28.12
N GLU A 43 -28.07 11.44 27.15
CA GLU A 43 -28.25 9.99 27.04
C GLU A 43 -27.43 9.19 28.06
N TRP A 44 -26.23 9.66 28.41
CA TRP A 44 -25.34 8.93 29.33
C TRP A 44 -25.41 9.38 30.78
N SER A 45 -25.96 10.56 31.05
CA SER A 45 -26.23 11.00 32.42
C SER A 45 -27.40 10.26 33.09
N GLU A 46 -28.31 9.69 32.27
CA GLU A 46 -29.49 8.97 32.78
C GLU A 46 -29.25 7.47 32.98
N TYR A 47 -28.26 6.85 32.34
CA TYR A 47 -28.15 5.40 32.29
C TYR A 47 -27.14 4.76 33.24
N ASP A 48 -25.90 5.21 33.36
CA ASP A 48 -24.90 4.58 34.29
C ASP A 48 -23.69 5.48 34.56
N GLY A 49 -23.81 6.75 34.24
CA GLY A 49 -22.73 7.71 34.40
C GLY A 49 -21.72 7.70 33.24
N LEU A 50 -20.87 8.71 33.23
CA LEU A 50 -19.86 8.90 32.17
C LEU A 50 -18.86 7.75 32.10
N ASP A 51 -18.60 7.05 33.19
CA ASP A 51 -17.66 5.92 33.23
C ASP A 51 -18.09 4.76 32.35
N ALA A 52 -19.39 4.48 32.23
CA ALA A 52 -19.92 3.45 31.35
C ALA A 52 -19.70 3.79 29.86
N PHE A 53 -19.77 5.07 29.48
CA PHE A 53 -19.48 5.52 28.13
C PHE A 53 -18.02 5.27 27.74
N TYR A 54 -17.08 5.64 28.61
CA TYR A 54 -15.65 5.50 28.32
C TYR A 54 -15.21 4.04 28.22
N THR A 55 -15.88 3.13 28.90
CA THR A 55 -15.61 1.70 28.85
C THR A 55 -16.32 0.98 27.69
N HIS A 56 -17.34 1.62 27.09
CA HIS A 56 -18.12 1.03 26.00
C HIS A 56 -17.40 1.09 24.64
N PHE A 57 -16.55 2.08 24.43
CA PHE A 57 -15.82 2.28 23.18
C PHE A 57 -14.33 2.00 23.34
N ASP A 58 -13.74 1.44 22.28
CA ASP A 58 -12.30 1.23 22.23
C ASP A 58 -11.55 2.55 22.13
N LEU A 59 -12.06 3.49 21.32
CA LEU A 59 -11.56 4.85 21.22
C LEU A 59 -12.71 5.85 21.10
N ILE A 60 -12.46 7.06 21.58
CA ILE A 60 -13.39 8.18 21.51
C ILE A 60 -12.72 9.36 20.82
N LEU A 61 -13.16 9.67 19.60
CA LEU A 61 -12.70 10.85 18.86
C LEU A 61 -13.49 12.07 19.33
N TRP A 62 -12.81 13.01 19.96
CA TRP A 62 -13.42 14.19 20.54
C TRP A 62 -13.07 15.44 19.73
N ALA A 63 -14.07 16.03 19.05
CA ALA A 63 -13.95 17.29 18.34
C ALA A 63 -14.69 18.40 19.09
N GLY A 64 -13.99 19.14 19.94
CA GLY A 64 -14.54 20.20 20.76
C GLY A 64 -13.52 20.74 21.77
N GLU A 65 -13.96 21.57 22.71
CA GLU A 65 -13.11 22.05 23.79
C GLU A 65 -12.58 20.89 24.63
N GLU A 66 -11.33 20.98 25.08
CA GLU A 66 -10.70 19.95 25.91
C GLU A 66 -11.55 19.66 27.15
N ILE A 67 -12.00 18.44 27.28
CA ILE A 67 -12.53 17.95 28.54
C ILE A 67 -11.32 17.72 29.45
N GLY A 68 -11.36 18.29 30.64
CA GLY A 68 -10.24 18.17 31.59
C GLY A 68 -9.80 16.70 31.78
N SER A 69 -8.52 16.46 31.99
CA SER A 69 -7.75 15.21 31.98
C SER A 69 -8.24 14.06 32.91
N SER A 70 -9.49 14.05 33.32
CA SER A 70 -10.05 13.09 34.28
C SER A 70 -10.90 11.97 33.65
N TYR A 71 -11.02 11.91 32.33
CA TYR A 71 -12.09 11.16 31.69
C TYR A 71 -11.65 9.99 30.77
N GLY A 72 -10.66 9.24 31.10
CA GLY A 72 -10.34 7.99 30.39
C GLY A 72 -9.16 8.09 29.41
N ASP A 73 -8.39 7.01 29.38
CA ASP A 73 -7.14 6.91 28.62
C ASP A 73 -7.36 6.74 27.09
N ASN A 74 -8.60 6.47 26.67
CA ASN A 74 -8.98 6.16 25.29
C ASN A 74 -9.57 7.36 24.53
N ILE A 75 -9.43 8.57 25.05
CA ILE A 75 -9.88 9.79 24.37
C ILE A 75 -8.79 10.30 23.43
N VAL A 76 -9.18 10.52 22.18
CA VAL A 76 -8.34 11.12 21.14
C VAL A 76 -8.94 12.45 20.71
N TYR A 77 -8.24 13.54 20.97
CA TYR A 77 -8.70 14.86 20.59
C TYR A 77 -8.48 15.12 19.10
N LEU A 78 -9.47 15.72 18.45
CA LEU A 78 -9.35 16.18 17.07
C LEU A 78 -9.00 17.67 17.07
N ALA A 79 -7.72 17.97 16.95
CA ALA A 79 -7.17 19.33 17.01
C ALA A 79 -7.44 20.12 15.73
N ASP A 80 -7.86 21.37 15.85
CA ASP A 80 -8.10 22.28 14.72
C ASP A 80 -6.80 22.81 14.08
N LYS A 81 -5.67 22.67 14.76
CA LYS A 81 -4.35 23.11 14.28
C LYS A 81 -3.36 21.97 14.32
N ALA A 82 -2.59 21.81 13.26
CA ALA A 82 -1.53 20.80 13.17
C ALA A 82 -0.46 20.94 14.28
N SER A 83 -0.23 22.15 14.77
CA SER A 83 0.71 22.41 15.89
C SER A 83 0.24 21.89 17.25
N LEU A 84 -1.01 21.47 17.38
CA LEU A 84 -1.58 20.88 18.59
C LEU A 84 -1.62 19.35 18.56
N VAL A 85 -1.13 18.73 17.49
CA VAL A 85 -1.00 17.27 17.42
C VAL A 85 -0.02 16.82 18.48
N ASN A 86 -0.44 15.85 19.29
CA ASN A 86 0.37 15.31 20.35
C ASN A 86 0.10 13.78 20.49
N MET A 87 1.16 13.03 20.69
CA MET A 87 1.11 11.59 20.94
C MET A 87 1.95 11.28 22.17
N ASP A 88 1.44 11.70 23.33
CA ASP A 88 2.06 11.45 24.62
C ASP A 88 1.59 10.09 25.18
N TYR A 89 2.35 9.07 24.84
CA TYR A 89 2.06 7.71 25.24
C TYR A 89 2.26 7.44 26.74
N GLU A 90 3.11 8.23 27.42
CA GLU A 90 3.35 8.06 28.87
C GLU A 90 2.18 8.56 29.71
N ASN A 91 1.56 9.66 29.29
CA ASN A 91 0.44 10.27 30.01
C ASN A 91 -0.93 10.01 29.35
N HIS A 92 -0.99 9.12 28.35
CA HIS A 92 -2.19 8.76 27.57
C HIS A 92 -2.94 10.00 27.02
N LYS A 93 -2.17 10.98 26.48
CA LYS A 93 -2.74 12.17 25.88
C LYS A 93 -2.53 12.17 24.38
N PHE A 94 -3.62 11.99 23.65
CA PHE A 94 -3.58 11.83 22.21
C PHE A 94 -4.37 12.94 21.53
N ALA A 95 -3.75 13.59 20.55
CA ALA A 95 -4.39 14.58 19.69
C ALA A 95 -4.00 14.37 18.24
N LEU A 96 -4.98 14.13 17.37
CA LEU A 96 -4.82 14.01 15.93
C LEU A 96 -5.31 15.29 15.23
N TYR A 97 -4.75 15.61 14.08
CA TYR A 97 -5.19 16.77 13.32
C TYR A 97 -6.52 16.49 12.63
N LYS A 98 -7.53 17.31 12.95
CA LYS A 98 -8.93 17.16 12.50
C LYS A 98 -9.09 17.10 10.98
N TYR A 99 -8.20 17.77 10.23
CA TYR A 99 -8.23 17.86 8.78
C TYR A 99 -7.19 16.96 8.09
N SER A 100 -6.63 16.01 8.81
CA SER A 100 -5.81 14.94 8.20
C SER A 100 -6.62 14.08 7.24
N SER A 101 -5.93 13.37 6.36
CA SER A 101 -6.61 12.37 5.54
C SER A 101 -7.31 11.33 6.42
N ALA A 102 -8.41 10.75 5.95
CA ALA A 102 -9.11 9.70 6.70
C ALA A 102 -8.19 8.51 7.02
N SER A 103 -7.17 8.31 6.19
CA SER A 103 -6.13 7.30 6.35
C SER A 103 -5.20 7.57 7.50
N ASP A 104 -4.72 8.79 7.59
CA ASP A 104 -3.81 9.20 8.67
C ASP A 104 -4.52 9.14 10.02
N LEU A 105 -5.81 9.51 10.03
CA LEU A 105 -6.64 9.38 11.23
C LEU A 105 -6.81 7.91 11.63
N VAL A 106 -7.08 7.01 10.67
CA VAL A 106 -7.20 5.57 10.93
C VAL A 106 -5.88 4.98 11.42
N SER A 107 -4.75 5.34 10.80
CA SER A 107 -3.43 4.90 11.25
C SER A 107 -3.14 5.36 12.67
N GLY A 108 -3.32 6.65 12.96
CA GLY A 108 -3.14 7.19 14.30
C GLY A 108 -4.05 6.53 15.35
N MET A 109 -5.31 6.23 15.00
CA MET A 109 -6.23 5.50 15.89
C MET A 109 -5.73 4.07 16.17
N PHE A 110 -5.22 3.36 15.18
CA PHE A 110 -4.70 2.01 15.39
C PHE A 110 -3.42 1.98 16.20
N ASP A 111 -2.54 2.96 16.03
CA ASP A 111 -1.34 3.11 16.84
C ASP A 111 -1.70 3.35 18.32
N ILE A 112 -2.65 4.25 18.58
CA ILE A 112 -3.15 4.54 19.93
C ILE A 112 -3.80 3.28 20.53
N TYR A 113 -4.69 2.62 19.79
CA TYR A 113 -5.34 1.40 20.25
C TYR A 113 -4.34 0.29 20.56
N SER A 114 -3.34 0.09 19.69
CA SER A 114 -2.28 -0.90 19.90
C SER A 114 -1.49 -0.60 21.17
N HIS A 115 -1.20 0.68 21.41
CA HIS A 115 -0.52 1.10 22.63
C HIS A 115 -1.35 0.83 23.89
N LEU A 116 -2.63 1.22 23.88
CA LEU A 116 -3.52 1.07 25.04
C LEU A 116 -3.84 -0.38 25.38
N THR A 117 -3.94 -1.25 24.37
CA THR A 117 -4.40 -2.64 24.58
C THR A 117 -3.30 -3.68 24.47
N GLY A 118 -2.12 -3.31 23.93
CA GLY A 118 -1.06 -4.24 23.56
C GLY A 118 -1.43 -5.17 22.39
N ARG A 119 -2.55 -4.92 21.71
CA ARG A 119 -3.04 -5.70 20.57
C ARG A 119 -2.76 -4.94 19.28
N HIS A 120 -1.97 -5.53 18.40
CA HIS A 120 -1.83 -5.01 17.04
C HIS A 120 -3.04 -5.40 16.21
N MET A 121 -3.79 -4.39 15.75
CA MET A 121 -4.78 -4.62 14.69
C MET A 121 -4.01 -4.80 13.39
N PRO A 122 -4.13 -5.97 12.72
CA PRO A 122 -3.52 -6.11 11.41
C PRO A 122 -4.13 -5.06 10.47
N LEU A 123 -3.27 -4.28 9.82
CA LEU A 123 -3.71 -3.35 8.77
C LEU A 123 -4.43 -4.18 7.71
N VAL A 124 -5.75 -4.10 7.71
CA VAL A 124 -6.55 -4.73 6.67
C VAL A 124 -6.31 -3.91 5.41
N LYS A 125 -5.76 -4.57 4.41
CA LYS A 125 -5.62 -4.04 3.07
C LYS A 125 -6.91 -3.30 2.68
N ARG A 126 -6.79 -2.03 2.32
CA ARG A 126 -7.94 -1.25 1.86
C ARG A 126 -8.58 -1.96 0.69
N ASP A 127 -9.89 -2.15 0.75
CA ASP A 127 -10.64 -2.57 -0.41
C ASP A 127 -10.43 -1.54 -1.52
N GLY A 128 -9.84 -2.01 -2.61
CA GLY A 128 -9.59 -1.20 -3.79
C GLY A 128 -8.14 -1.06 -4.21
N ILE A 129 -7.16 -1.12 -3.29
CA ILE A 129 -5.75 -1.10 -3.66
C ILE A 129 -5.25 -2.52 -3.81
N ARG A 130 -4.62 -2.82 -4.95
CA ARG A 130 -4.05 -4.14 -5.23
C ARG A 130 -2.54 -4.07 -5.34
N VAL A 131 -1.88 -5.08 -4.77
CA VAL A 131 -0.43 -5.23 -4.84
C VAL A 131 -0.12 -6.44 -5.71
N PHE A 132 0.62 -6.22 -6.79
CA PHE A 132 1.11 -7.27 -7.67
C PHE A 132 2.63 -7.33 -7.60
N ALA A 133 3.14 -8.48 -7.16
CA ALA A 133 4.56 -8.76 -7.10
C ALA A 133 5.02 -9.45 -8.37
N PHE A 134 6.13 -9.01 -8.94
CA PHE A 134 6.75 -9.61 -10.11
C PHE A 134 8.12 -10.15 -9.71
N ALA A 135 8.30 -11.47 -9.85
CA ALA A 135 9.53 -12.14 -9.46
C ALA A 135 10.01 -13.10 -10.54
N SER A 136 11.29 -13.42 -10.52
CA SER A 136 11.88 -14.42 -11.39
C SER A 136 12.93 -15.24 -10.63
N TYR A 137 13.02 -16.51 -10.97
CA TYR A 137 14.07 -17.40 -10.46
C TYR A 137 15.26 -17.53 -11.43
N CYS A 138 15.34 -16.68 -12.45
CA CYS A 138 16.47 -16.63 -13.37
C CYS A 138 16.69 -15.21 -13.90
N GLY A 139 17.94 -14.79 -13.96
CA GLY A 139 18.32 -13.54 -14.58
C GLY A 139 17.99 -13.50 -16.08
N GLY A 140 17.72 -12.30 -16.60
CA GLY A 140 17.43 -12.09 -18.01
C GLY A 140 16.07 -12.63 -18.48
N SER A 141 15.15 -12.88 -17.56
CA SER A 141 13.78 -13.34 -17.86
C SER A 141 12.88 -12.22 -18.39
N GLY A 142 13.29 -10.95 -18.26
CA GLY A 142 12.48 -9.78 -18.60
C GLY A 142 11.46 -9.41 -17.51
N CYS A 143 11.73 -9.73 -16.26
CA CYS A 143 10.86 -9.44 -15.12
C CYS A 143 10.52 -7.95 -15.05
N THR A 144 11.53 -7.09 -15.00
CA THR A 144 11.40 -5.62 -15.01
C THR A 144 10.60 -5.12 -16.22
N THR A 145 10.88 -5.65 -17.41
CA THR A 145 10.15 -5.28 -18.64
C THR A 145 8.66 -5.58 -18.52
N LEU A 146 8.31 -6.79 -18.02
CA LEU A 146 6.91 -7.20 -17.86
C LEU A 146 6.22 -6.43 -16.73
N ALA A 147 6.87 -6.25 -15.59
CA ALA A 147 6.31 -5.50 -14.47
C ALA A 147 5.95 -4.07 -14.89
N ARG A 148 6.83 -3.42 -15.66
CA ARG A 148 6.59 -2.09 -16.20
C ARG A 148 5.52 -2.07 -17.27
N ALA A 149 5.58 -2.99 -18.24
CA ALA A 149 4.57 -3.06 -19.30
C ALA A 149 3.16 -3.25 -18.74
N VAL A 150 2.99 -4.12 -17.76
CA VAL A 150 1.72 -4.33 -17.06
C VAL A 150 1.30 -3.07 -16.29
N SER A 151 2.23 -2.38 -15.64
CA SER A 151 1.96 -1.11 -14.95
C SER A 151 1.44 -0.04 -15.92
N GLN A 152 2.08 0.08 -17.08
CA GLN A 152 1.70 1.00 -18.13
C GLN A 152 0.35 0.64 -18.75
N ASP A 153 0.08 -0.65 -18.96
CA ASP A 153 -1.20 -1.14 -19.46
C ASP A 153 -2.34 -0.82 -18.49
N PHE A 154 -2.16 -1.05 -17.18
CA PHE A 154 -3.10 -0.62 -16.14
C PHE A 154 -3.38 0.88 -16.19
N SER A 155 -2.35 1.70 -16.31
CA SER A 155 -2.49 3.15 -16.34
C SER A 155 -3.20 3.62 -17.60
N ARG A 156 -2.72 3.18 -18.78
CA ARG A 156 -3.16 3.69 -20.08
C ARG A 156 -4.54 3.19 -20.50
N PHE A 157 -4.79 1.88 -20.36
CA PHE A 157 -5.99 1.26 -20.91
C PHE A 157 -7.09 1.02 -19.88
N TYR A 158 -6.73 0.91 -18.60
CA TYR A 158 -7.71 0.72 -17.53
C TYR A 158 -7.89 1.96 -16.65
N GLY A 159 -7.16 3.05 -16.94
CA GLY A 159 -7.28 4.31 -16.21
C GLY A 159 -6.96 4.21 -14.72
N LYS A 160 -6.12 3.23 -14.34
CA LYS A 160 -5.73 3.02 -12.95
C LYS A 160 -4.59 3.95 -12.54
N ARG A 161 -4.63 4.43 -11.32
CA ARG A 161 -3.51 5.15 -10.70
C ARG A 161 -2.51 4.11 -10.21
N VAL A 162 -1.36 4.05 -10.87
CA VAL A 162 -0.37 2.99 -10.63
C VAL A 162 0.88 3.57 -9.99
N LEU A 163 1.33 2.92 -8.91
CA LEU A 163 2.66 3.09 -8.36
C LEU A 163 3.50 1.86 -8.73
N TYR A 164 4.65 2.11 -9.33
CA TYR A 164 5.66 1.08 -9.59
C TYR A 164 6.80 1.21 -8.59
N LEU A 165 7.18 0.11 -7.95
CA LEU A 165 8.33 0.01 -7.05
C LEU A 165 9.31 -1.01 -7.60
N SER A 166 10.61 -0.68 -7.59
CA SER A 166 11.69 -1.60 -7.96
C SER A 166 12.47 -2.01 -6.72
N LEU A 167 12.73 -3.31 -6.58
CA LEU A 167 13.66 -3.89 -5.61
C LEU A 167 14.94 -4.40 -6.28
N GLU A 168 15.23 -3.96 -7.52
CA GLU A 168 16.50 -4.28 -8.18
C GLU A 168 17.67 -3.71 -7.37
N ASP A 169 18.79 -4.45 -7.30
CA ASP A 169 20.02 -3.96 -6.64
C ASP A 169 20.54 -2.68 -7.30
N ILE A 170 20.48 -2.65 -8.62
CA ILE A 170 20.79 -1.48 -9.45
C ILE A 170 19.47 -1.02 -10.06
N ASP A 171 19.02 0.14 -9.62
CA ASP A 171 17.76 0.73 -10.06
C ASP A 171 17.86 1.15 -11.52
N SER A 172 17.12 0.46 -12.40
CA SER A 172 17.04 0.76 -13.82
C SER A 172 16.05 1.86 -14.16
N MET A 173 15.32 2.40 -13.19
CA MET A 173 14.26 3.38 -13.42
C MET A 173 14.74 4.67 -14.09
N GLY A 174 16.01 5.04 -13.89
CA GLY A 174 16.61 6.22 -14.54
C GLY A 174 16.63 6.17 -16.07
N GLU A 175 16.49 4.98 -16.65
CA GLU A 175 16.39 4.82 -18.11
C GLU A 175 14.97 5.07 -18.65
N PHE A 176 13.98 5.15 -17.75
CA PHE A 176 12.56 5.08 -18.13
C PHE A 176 11.73 6.26 -17.64
N ILE A 177 12.20 6.98 -16.64
CA ILE A 177 11.49 8.08 -16.02
C ILE A 177 12.30 9.35 -16.13
N GLN A 178 11.67 10.41 -16.62
CA GLN A 178 12.24 11.74 -16.58
C GLN A 178 12.02 12.34 -15.19
N VAL A 179 13.12 12.57 -14.48
CA VAL A 179 13.09 13.20 -13.17
C VAL A 179 13.14 14.71 -13.35
N THR A 180 12.16 15.42 -12.80
CA THR A 180 12.17 16.88 -12.78
C THR A 180 13.14 17.41 -11.75
N GLU A 181 13.73 18.57 -12.00
CA GLU A 181 14.62 19.23 -11.07
C GLU A 181 13.87 19.51 -9.74
N GLY A 182 14.48 19.13 -8.61
CA GLY A 182 13.85 19.25 -7.30
C GLY A 182 13.11 18.02 -6.80
N THR A 183 12.95 16.95 -7.59
CA THR A 183 12.38 15.68 -7.10
C THR A 183 13.31 15.06 -6.07
N ARG A 184 12.75 14.70 -4.93
CA ARG A 184 13.46 14.06 -3.80
C ARG A 184 13.64 12.57 -4.04
N SER A 185 14.60 11.97 -3.36
CA SER A 185 14.92 10.54 -3.50
C SER A 185 14.05 9.64 -2.62
N ALA A 186 13.96 8.34 -2.99
CA ALA A 186 13.37 7.31 -2.14
C ALA A 186 14.03 7.23 -0.75
N GLY A 187 15.35 7.43 -0.68
CA GLY A 187 16.07 7.44 0.59
C GLY A 187 15.65 8.58 1.52
N GLU A 188 15.38 9.77 0.98
CA GLU A 188 14.81 10.88 1.78
C GLU A 188 13.39 10.58 2.25
N PHE A 189 12.58 9.95 1.41
CA PHE A 189 11.25 9.49 1.81
C PHE A 189 11.32 8.54 3.00
N LEU A 190 12.15 7.50 2.90
CA LEU A 190 12.36 6.52 3.96
C LEU A 190 12.90 7.17 5.25
N TYR A 191 13.81 8.15 5.13
CA TYR A 191 14.31 8.87 6.29
C TYR A 191 13.21 9.62 7.05
N HIS A 192 12.23 10.17 6.35
CA HIS A 192 11.09 10.83 6.97
C HIS A 192 10.10 9.80 7.54
N LEU A 193 9.76 8.78 6.78
CA LEU A 193 8.82 7.73 7.18
C LEU A 193 9.32 6.98 8.42
N LEU A 194 10.44 6.31 8.32
CA LEU A 194 10.99 5.47 9.39
C LEU A 194 11.53 6.31 10.56
N GLY A 195 11.91 7.56 10.31
CA GLY A 195 12.28 8.50 11.35
C GLY A 195 11.11 9.19 12.05
N ARG A 196 9.87 8.85 11.69
CA ARG A 196 8.63 9.47 12.20
C ARG A 196 8.67 10.99 12.18
N LYS A 197 9.20 11.55 11.08
CA LYS A 197 9.33 12.99 10.88
C LYS A 197 8.19 13.50 10.05
N GLU A 198 7.93 14.81 10.13
CA GLU A 198 6.96 15.46 9.25
C GLU A 198 7.30 15.17 7.79
N MET A 199 6.35 14.54 7.07
CA MET A 199 6.54 14.16 5.67
C MET A 199 6.05 15.27 4.74
N PRO A 200 6.88 15.71 3.80
CA PRO A 200 6.42 16.48 2.64
C PRO A 200 5.41 15.66 1.81
N PHE A 201 4.68 16.34 0.93
CA PHE A 201 3.76 15.68 0.02
C PHE A 201 4.45 14.57 -0.77
N LEU A 202 3.81 13.40 -0.87
CA LEU A 202 4.33 12.20 -1.56
C LEU A 202 4.78 12.52 -2.99
N ASP A 203 4.04 13.33 -3.72
CA ASP A 203 4.38 13.74 -5.09
C ASP A 203 5.77 14.40 -5.21
N SER A 204 6.32 14.97 -4.12
CA SER A 204 7.67 15.55 -4.15
C SER A 204 8.78 14.50 -4.28
N TYR A 205 8.47 13.22 -4.06
CA TYR A 205 9.39 12.09 -4.16
C TYR A 205 9.15 11.21 -5.39
N LEU A 206 8.04 11.46 -6.09
CA LEU A 206 7.63 10.63 -7.21
C LEU A 206 7.93 11.31 -8.55
N ALA A 207 8.39 10.51 -9.48
CA ALA A 207 8.47 10.85 -10.89
C ALA A 207 7.41 10.05 -11.66
N LYS A 208 7.07 10.50 -12.87
CA LYS A 208 6.01 9.94 -13.70
C LYS A 208 6.55 9.62 -15.09
N ASP A 209 6.20 8.45 -15.61
CA ASP A 209 6.51 8.11 -17.00
C ASP A 209 5.47 8.67 -18.00
N ASP A 210 5.71 8.50 -19.28
CA ASP A 210 4.83 8.99 -20.37
C ASP A 210 3.44 8.32 -20.37
N PHE A 211 3.29 7.20 -19.66
CA PHE A 211 2.03 6.45 -19.54
C PHE A 211 1.25 6.81 -18.28
N GLY A 212 1.84 7.61 -17.41
CA GLY A 212 1.21 8.02 -16.16
C GLY A 212 1.53 7.15 -14.96
N VAL A 213 2.39 6.15 -15.09
CA VAL A 213 2.88 5.35 -13.97
C VAL A 213 3.80 6.20 -13.11
N ARG A 214 3.54 6.22 -11.80
CA ARG A 214 4.37 6.91 -10.81
C ARG A 214 5.38 5.95 -10.20
N SER A 215 6.56 6.42 -9.87
CA SER A 215 7.61 5.68 -9.16
C SER A 215 8.47 6.64 -8.37
N PHE A 216 9.20 6.15 -7.38
CA PHE A 216 10.24 6.95 -6.76
C PHE A 216 11.30 7.36 -7.79
N ALA A 217 11.85 8.55 -7.62
CA ALA A 217 12.99 8.97 -8.42
C ALA A 217 14.17 8.00 -8.22
N PRO A 218 14.90 7.66 -9.31
CA PRO A 218 16.02 6.72 -9.25
C PRO A 218 17.05 7.12 -8.19
N ALA A 219 17.53 6.15 -7.44
CA ALA A 219 18.55 6.37 -6.45
C ALA A 219 19.91 6.63 -7.09
N LYS A 220 20.66 7.58 -6.55
CA LYS A 220 22.02 7.90 -7.04
C LYS A 220 23.08 6.86 -6.66
N ALA A 221 22.83 6.06 -5.64
CA ALA A 221 23.78 5.08 -5.12
C ALA A 221 23.03 3.91 -4.47
N GLY A 222 22.86 2.82 -5.25
CA GLY A 222 22.14 1.64 -4.80
C GLY A 222 20.64 1.89 -4.55
N ASN A 223 19.86 0.83 -4.53
CA ASN A 223 18.41 0.93 -4.31
C ASN A 223 18.11 0.84 -2.80
N PRO A 224 17.65 1.91 -2.14
CA PRO A 224 17.40 1.88 -0.71
C PRO A 224 16.24 0.96 -0.31
N LEU A 225 15.33 0.64 -1.25
CA LEU A 225 14.18 -0.23 -0.98
C LEU A 225 14.58 -1.69 -0.81
N ASN A 226 15.60 -2.14 -1.54
CA ASN A 226 16.04 -3.54 -1.49
C ASN A 226 16.67 -3.92 -0.15
N GLY A 227 17.29 -2.98 0.54
CA GLY A 227 17.94 -3.17 1.83
C GLY A 227 17.05 -3.03 3.06
N LEU A 228 15.75 -2.82 2.88
CA LEU A 228 14.82 -2.66 4.00
C LEU A 228 14.64 -3.97 4.77
N SER A 229 14.43 -3.86 6.08
CA SER A 229 13.92 -4.97 6.88
C SER A 229 12.49 -5.32 6.47
N ARG A 230 11.98 -6.46 6.94
CA ARG A 230 10.60 -6.87 6.70
C ARG A 230 9.62 -5.84 7.27
N GLU A 231 9.88 -5.38 8.47
CA GLU A 231 9.06 -4.40 9.19
C GLU A 231 9.04 -3.06 8.47
N ASP A 232 10.21 -2.56 8.06
CA ASP A 232 10.32 -1.28 7.36
C ASP A 232 9.61 -1.32 5.99
N MET A 233 9.70 -2.43 5.27
CA MET A 233 8.98 -2.61 4.00
C MET A 233 7.46 -2.68 4.20
N GLN A 234 7.00 -3.33 5.26
CA GLN A 234 5.59 -3.36 5.61
C GLN A 234 5.07 -1.97 5.98
N GLU A 235 5.86 -1.20 6.74
CA GLU A 235 5.54 0.19 7.07
C GLU A 235 5.48 1.06 5.81
N LEU A 236 6.43 0.90 4.89
CA LEU A 236 6.42 1.58 3.60
C LEU A 236 5.17 1.26 2.78
N LEU A 237 4.85 -0.02 2.59
CA LEU A 237 3.67 -0.42 1.84
C LEU A 237 2.38 0.10 2.48
N SER A 238 2.29 0.04 3.79
CA SER A 238 1.16 0.58 4.55
C SER A 238 1.01 2.07 4.32
N ALA A 239 2.08 2.84 4.49
CA ALA A 239 2.06 4.28 4.27
C ALA A 239 1.63 4.64 2.85
N LEU A 240 2.15 3.95 1.83
CA LEU A 240 1.78 4.18 0.43
C LEU A 240 0.32 3.81 0.14
N MET A 241 -0.17 2.71 0.69
CA MET A 241 -1.58 2.32 0.59
C MET A 241 -2.49 3.32 1.30
N ASP A 242 -2.02 3.88 2.41
CA ASP A 242 -2.76 4.81 3.24
C ASP A 242 -2.97 6.18 2.58
N THR A 243 -2.17 6.57 1.63
CA THR A 243 -2.40 7.81 0.87
C THR A 243 -3.73 7.79 0.11
N GLY A 244 -4.22 6.62 -0.30
CA GLY A 244 -5.39 6.49 -1.19
C GLY A 244 -5.16 7.05 -2.59
N GLU A 245 -3.91 7.35 -2.97
CA GLU A 245 -3.56 7.91 -4.26
C GLU A 245 -3.41 6.87 -5.36
N PHE A 246 -3.34 5.59 -5.01
CA PHE A 246 -3.10 4.49 -5.95
C PHE A 246 -4.25 3.49 -5.94
N ASP A 247 -4.53 2.92 -7.10
CA ASP A 247 -5.44 1.79 -7.27
C ASP A 247 -4.66 0.48 -7.35
N VAL A 248 -3.44 0.55 -7.88
CA VAL A 248 -2.53 -0.59 -8.07
C VAL A 248 -1.11 -0.21 -7.65
N ILE A 249 -0.47 -1.08 -6.89
CA ILE A 249 0.97 -1.05 -6.62
C ILE A 249 1.58 -2.27 -7.29
N THR A 250 2.48 -2.06 -8.23
CA THR A 250 3.29 -3.11 -8.85
C THR A 250 4.69 -3.08 -8.27
N VAL A 251 5.20 -4.23 -7.85
CA VAL A 251 6.54 -4.33 -7.27
C VAL A 251 7.40 -5.29 -8.07
N ASP A 252 8.43 -4.78 -8.69
CA ASP A 252 9.46 -5.57 -9.36
C ASP A 252 10.47 -6.07 -8.33
N ILE A 253 10.36 -7.33 -7.98
CA ILE A 253 11.29 -8.05 -7.11
C ILE A 253 12.49 -8.57 -7.89
N SER A 254 12.31 -8.74 -9.21
CA SER A 254 13.33 -9.35 -10.08
C SER A 254 13.77 -10.74 -9.57
N THR A 255 15.03 -10.93 -9.26
CA THR A 255 15.55 -12.19 -8.70
C THR A 255 15.91 -12.08 -7.22
N CYS A 256 15.59 -10.98 -6.59
CA CYS A 256 15.93 -10.72 -5.19
C CYS A 256 15.03 -11.53 -4.24
N LEU A 257 15.62 -12.15 -3.23
CA LEU A 257 14.93 -12.83 -2.13
C LEU A 257 15.39 -12.25 -0.79
N THR A 258 15.29 -10.92 -0.69
CA THR A 258 15.59 -10.19 0.54
C THR A 258 14.37 -10.20 1.48
N GLU A 259 14.56 -9.79 2.72
CA GLU A 259 13.46 -9.61 3.67
C GLU A 259 12.41 -8.62 3.13
N ALA A 260 12.87 -7.56 2.44
CA ALA A 260 11.99 -6.62 1.75
C ALA A 260 11.12 -7.32 0.68
N ALA A 261 11.71 -8.20 -0.13
CA ALA A 261 10.98 -8.95 -1.16
C ALA A 261 9.92 -9.89 -0.55
N LEU A 262 10.28 -10.59 0.53
CA LEU A 262 9.34 -11.47 1.25
C LEU A 262 8.18 -10.67 1.86
N ALA A 263 8.45 -9.50 2.43
CA ALA A 263 7.44 -8.60 2.97
C ALA A 263 6.44 -8.10 1.91
N VAL A 264 6.85 -8.03 0.65
CA VAL A 264 5.95 -7.71 -0.48
C VAL A 264 5.14 -8.92 -0.94
N ILE A 265 5.77 -10.10 -1.05
CA ILE A 265 5.12 -11.32 -1.57
C ILE A 265 3.97 -11.77 -0.67
N GLU A 266 4.15 -11.71 0.63
CA GLU A 266 3.15 -12.17 1.61
C GLU A 266 1.79 -11.45 1.48
N PRO A 267 1.70 -10.12 1.44
CA PRO A 267 0.44 -9.40 1.29
C PRO A 267 0.00 -9.26 -0.18
N ALA A 268 0.82 -9.61 -1.17
CA ALA A 268 0.47 -9.45 -2.58
C ALA A 268 -0.82 -10.19 -2.96
N ASP A 269 -1.64 -9.60 -3.83
CA ASP A 269 -2.84 -10.24 -4.39
C ASP A 269 -2.49 -11.30 -5.41
N ARG A 270 -1.42 -11.06 -6.17
CA ARG A 270 -0.83 -12.02 -7.12
C ARG A 270 0.69 -11.91 -7.08
N LEU A 271 1.34 -13.06 -7.23
CA LEU A 271 2.76 -13.18 -7.52
C LEU A 271 2.93 -13.63 -8.97
N CYS A 272 3.33 -12.71 -9.83
CA CYS A 272 3.70 -13.01 -11.21
C CYS A 272 5.10 -13.62 -11.22
N LEU A 273 5.19 -14.92 -11.45
CA LEU A 273 6.44 -15.64 -11.49
C LEU A 273 6.90 -15.80 -12.95
N ILE A 274 7.96 -15.08 -13.32
CA ILE A 274 8.39 -14.91 -14.70
C ILE A 274 9.58 -15.81 -15.02
N ALA A 275 9.49 -16.51 -16.10
CA ALA A 275 10.58 -17.29 -16.65
C ALA A 275 10.75 -17.04 -18.16
N ARG A 276 11.98 -17.20 -18.63
CA ARG A 276 12.26 -17.16 -20.07
C ARG A 276 11.85 -18.49 -20.73
N SER A 277 11.25 -18.39 -21.92
CA SER A 277 10.95 -19.57 -22.76
C SER A 277 12.23 -20.31 -23.19
N PRO A 278 12.20 -21.67 -23.21
CA PRO A 278 11.14 -22.54 -22.72
C PRO A 278 11.08 -22.55 -21.19
N TYR A 279 9.90 -22.69 -20.64
CA TYR A 279 9.64 -22.62 -19.20
C TYR A 279 10.41 -23.73 -18.44
N PRO A 280 11.37 -23.37 -17.56
CA PRO A 280 12.22 -24.36 -16.90
C PRO A 280 11.62 -24.83 -15.56
N GLY A 281 10.61 -25.68 -15.60
CA GLY A 281 9.87 -26.14 -14.42
C GLY A 281 10.72 -26.72 -13.29
N PHE A 282 11.90 -27.34 -13.61
CA PHE A 282 12.80 -27.82 -12.56
C PHE A 282 13.43 -26.68 -11.72
N ARG A 283 13.68 -25.52 -12.32
CA ARG A 283 14.20 -24.34 -11.61
C ARG A 283 13.14 -23.74 -10.71
N GLU A 284 11.90 -23.69 -11.16
CA GLU A 284 10.77 -23.28 -10.33
C GLU A 284 10.66 -24.17 -9.09
N ASN A 285 10.70 -25.49 -9.28
CA ASN A 285 10.63 -26.42 -8.15
C ASN A 285 11.76 -26.19 -7.13
N ASN A 286 12.97 -25.85 -7.59
CA ASN A 286 14.07 -25.51 -6.68
C ASN A 286 13.86 -24.18 -5.98
N TYR A 287 13.36 -23.17 -6.70
CA TYR A 287 12.99 -21.87 -6.14
C TYR A 287 11.91 -22.04 -5.06
N MET A 288 10.85 -22.77 -5.37
CA MET A 288 9.76 -23.03 -4.41
C MET A 288 10.21 -23.82 -3.18
N LYS A 289 11.23 -24.70 -3.32
CA LYS A 289 11.81 -25.40 -2.17
C LYS A 289 12.66 -24.50 -1.27
N GLN A 290 13.33 -23.50 -1.84
CA GLN A 290 14.11 -22.53 -1.08
C GLN A 290 13.22 -21.51 -0.34
N MET A 291 12.02 -21.31 -0.83
CA MET A 291 10.98 -20.51 -0.19
C MET A 291 10.29 -21.32 0.91
N THR A 292 11.09 -21.81 1.86
CA THR A 292 10.59 -22.57 3.01
C THR A 292 9.64 -21.71 3.83
N GLY A 293 8.45 -22.23 4.11
CA GLY A 293 7.42 -21.51 4.86
C GLY A 293 6.33 -20.88 3.99
N TRP A 294 6.43 -20.95 2.66
CA TRP A 294 5.32 -20.58 1.79
C TRP A 294 4.20 -21.60 1.91
N ASP A 295 3.12 -21.14 2.46
CA ASP A 295 1.91 -21.92 2.64
C ASP A 295 1.12 -22.04 1.30
N GLU A 296 0.03 -22.76 1.36
CA GLU A 296 -0.87 -22.96 0.22
C GLU A 296 -1.46 -21.61 -0.26
N GLN A 297 -1.58 -20.62 0.63
CA GLN A 297 -2.13 -19.32 0.27
C GLN A 297 -1.23 -18.57 -0.73
N ILE A 298 0.09 -18.59 -0.52
CA ILE A 298 1.03 -17.96 -1.46
C ILE A 298 1.05 -18.73 -2.78
N ARG A 299 1.03 -20.06 -2.73
CA ARG A 299 1.02 -20.90 -3.94
C ARG A 299 -0.20 -20.61 -4.82
N ASN A 300 -1.36 -20.40 -4.22
CA ASN A 300 -2.60 -20.09 -4.93
C ASN A 300 -2.64 -18.69 -5.57
N LYS A 301 -1.71 -17.81 -5.17
CA LYS A 301 -1.56 -16.47 -5.75
C LYS A 301 -0.62 -16.42 -6.96
N ILE A 302 0.09 -17.52 -7.28
CA ILE A 302 1.09 -17.52 -8.34
C ILE A 302 0.41 -17.52 -9.69
N LEU A 303 0.76 -16.52 -10.50
CA LEU A 303 0.50 -16.44 -11.92
C LEU A 303 1.83 -16.68 -12.67
N ARG A 304 1.93 -17.78 -13.40
CA ARG A 304 3.15 -18.13 -14.15
C ARG A 304 3.16 -17.45 -15.50
N ILE A 305 4.28 -16.83 -15.85
CA ILE A 305 4.43 -16.13 -17.13
C ILE A 305 5.70 -16.62 -17.83
N GLU A 306 5.51 -17.28 -18.96
CA GLU A 306 6.59 -17.66 -19.88
C GLU A 306 6.84 -16.49 -20.85
N ASN A 307 7.91 -15.74 -20.62
CA ASN A 307 8.29 -14.60 -21.45
C ASN A 307 9.21 -15.01 -22.59
N MET A 308 9.24 -14.21 -23.65
CA MET A 308 10.00 -14.45 -24.89
C MET A 308 9.58 -15.75 -25.58
N ALA A 309 8.32 -16.13 -25.42
CA ALA A 309 7.76 -17.31 -26.09
C ALA A 309 7.76 -17.12 -27.62
N PRO A 310 8.02 -18.16 -28.41
CA PRO A 310 7.97 -18.09 -29.86
C PRO A 310 6.54 -17.85 -30.39
N GLU A 311 5.55 -18.39 -29.66
CA GLU A 311 4.12 -18.25 -29.96
C GLU A 311 3.36 -17.81 -28.72
N ALA A 312 2.33 -17.00 -28.93
CA ALA A 312 1.39 -16.64 -27.87
C ALA A 312 0.46 -17.83 -27.58
N GLY A 313 -0.04 -17.87 -26.36
CA GLY A 313 -1.07 -18.83 -26.01
C GLY A 313 -1.23 -19.05 -24.52
N GLU A 314 -2.40 -19.52 -24.17
CA GLU A 314 -2.68 -20.09 -22.86
C GLU A 314 -2.31 -21.57 -22.90
N SER A 315 -1.47 -22.01 -21.96
CA SER A 315 -1.35 -23.43 -21.67
C SER A 315 -2.40 -23.85 -20.64
N ASP A 316 -2.69 -22.96 -19.70
CA ASP A 316 -3.78 -22.99 -18.73
C ASP A 316 -3.97 -21.59 -18.14
N PRO A 317 -5.06 -21.29 -17.40
CA PRO A 317 -5.33 -19.97 -16.82
C PRO A 317 -4.25 -19.46 -15.85
N GLN A 318 -3.38 -20.32 -15.37
CA GLN A 318 -2.30 -19.97 -14.43
C GLN A 318 -0.92 -19.93 -15.08
N HIS A 319 -0.82 -20.12 -16.39
CA HIS A 319 0.43 -20.17 -17.13
C HIS A 319 0.29 -19.44 -18.47
N LEU A 320 0.59 -18.17 -18.48
CA LEU A 320 0.48 -17.30 -19.65
C LEU A 320 1.79 -17.27 -20.44
N LYS A 321 1.68 -17.07 -21.74
CA LYS A 321 2.83 -16.92 -22.65
C LYS A 321 2.85 -15.50 -23.22
N VAL A 322 3.99 -14.85 -23.09
CA VAL A 322 4.23 -13.51 -23.65
C VAL A 322 5.35 -13.60 -24.68
N ARG A 323 5.07 -13.13 -25.89
CA ARG A 323 6.05 -13.06 -26.98
C ARG A 323 7.12 -12.02 -26.69
N ARG A 324 8.26 -12.16 -27.32
CA ARG A 324 9.35 -11.20 -27.19
C ARG A 324 8.91 -9.81 -27.63
N SER A 325 9.19 -8.81 -26.81
CA SER A 325 9.06 -7.41 -27.22
C SER A 325 9.95 -7.14 -28.43
N MET A 326 9.38 -6.56 -29.47
CA MET A 326 10.08 -6.12 -30.68
C MET A 326 10.56 -4.66 -30.57
N ALA A 327 10.63 -4.09 -29.36
CA ALA A 327 11.19 -2.78 -29.16
C ALA A 327 12.58 -2.72 -29.78
N GLY A 328 12.74 -1.86 -30.80
CA GLY A 328 13.94 -1.78 -31.62
C GLY A 328 15.19 -1.51 -30.80
N ALA A 329 16.33 -1.87 -31.37
CA ALA A 329 17.66 -1.77 -30.76
C ALA A 329 18.11 -0.33 -30.42
N GLU A 330 17.28 0.67 -30.63
CA GLU A 330 17.64 2.10 -30.50
C GLU A 330 17.12 2.81 -29.26
N GLY A 331 16.43 2.09 -28.38
CA GLY A 331 15.97 2.74 -27.13
C GLY A 331 15.42 1.74 -26.13
N TYR A 332 16.11 1.57 -25.04
CA TYR A 332 15.59 0.91 -23.85
C TYR A 332 14.40 1.66 -23.21
N GLY A 333 13.91 2.72 -23.85
CA GLY A 333 13.02 3.70 -23.25
C GLY A 333 11.57 3.28 -23.03
N THR A 334 10.98 2.47 -23.89
CA THR A 334 9.56 2.10 -23.75
C THR A 334 9.40 0.67 -24.21
N ALA A 335 8.95 -0.22 -23.31
CA ALA A 335 8.31 -1.45 -23.75
C ALA A 335 7.12 -0.98 -24.59
N SER A 336 7.26 -1.02 -25.93
CA SER A 336 6.16 -0.65 -26.80
C SER A 336 5.00 -1.58 -26.50
N LEU A 337 3.91 -1.04 -25.92
CA LEU A 337 2.64 -1.76 -25.77
C LEU A 337 1.96 -1.96 -27.12
N GLU A 338 2.72 -1.89 -28.20
CA GLU A 338 2.26 -2.06 -29.57
C GLU A 338 2.51 -3.49 -30.07
N GLY A 339 1.75 -3.88 -31.07
CA GLY A 339 1.87 -5.16 -31.72
C GLY A 339 1.55 -6.35 -30.82
N ASN A 340 2.17 -7.48 -31.12
CA ASN A 340 1.88 -8.75 -30.44
C ASN A 340 2.25 -8.74 -28.97
N PHE A 341 3.31 -8.04 -28.59
CA PHE A 341 3.72 -7.92 -27.18
C PHE A 341 2.65 -7.16 -26.37
N GLY A 342 2.14 -6.06 -26.87
CA GLY A 342 1.08 -5.29 -26.21
C GLY A 342 -0.19 -6.12 -26.01
N ILE A 343 -0.57 -6.91 -27.02
CA ILE A 343 -1.71 -7.84 -26.93
C ILE A 343 -1.49 -8.86 -25.79
N ASP A 344 -0.30 -9.45 -25.74
CA ASP A 344 0.01 -10.45 -24.71
C ASP A 344 0.05 -9.84 -23.30
N ILE A 345 0.55 -8.62 -23.15
CA ILE A 345 0.51 -7.85 -21.89
C ILE A 345 -0.94 -7.59 -21.47
N SER A 346 -1.81 -7.21 -22.40
CA SER A 346 -3.22 -6.99 -22.09
C SER A 346 -3.91 -8.27 -21.56
N TYR A 347 -3.54 -9.45 -22.01
CA TYR A 347 -4.02 -10.70 -21.42
C TYR A 347 -3.52 -10.90 -19.98
N VAL A 348 -2.25 -10.59 -19.70
CA VAL A 348 -1.70 -10.66 -18.34
C VAL A 348 -2.44 -9.66 -17.43
N THR A 349 -2.62 -8.43 -17.90
CA THR A 349 -3.34 -7.39 -17.14
C THR A 349 -4.80 -7.77 -16.91
N ALA A 350 -5.47 -8.34 -17.91
CA ALA A 350 -6.86 -8.81 -17.77
C ALA A 350 -6.99 -9.90 -16.71
N GLU A 351 -6.03 -10.83 -16.62
CA GLU A 351 -6.03 -11.84 -15.55
C GLU A 351 -5.83 -11.21 -14.18
N LEU A 352 -4.93 -10.23 -14.06
CA LEU A 352 -4.73 -9.49 -12.80
C LEU A 352 -5.94 -8.67 -12.39
N ILE A 353 -6.69 -8.12 -13.36
CA ILE A 353 -7.92 -7.36 -13.11
C ILE A 353 -9.02 -8.22 -12.49
N THR A 354 -9.06 -9.52 -12.76
CA THR A 354 -10.05 -10.41 -12.13
C THR A 354 -10.01 -10.34 -10.61
N VAL A 355 -8.87 -9.96 -10.05
CA VAL A 355 -8.67 -9.78 -8.61
C VAL A 355 -9.13 -8.40 -8.12
N LEU A 356 -9.38 -7.44 -9.03
CA LEU A 356 -9.85 -6.09 -8.70
C LEU A 356 -11.37 -6.04 -8.48
N LYS A 357 -12.09 -7.10 -8.85
CA LYS A 357 -13.54 -7.25 -8.67
C LYS A 357 -13.85 -7.90 -7.32
#